data_34405715d9347450390c16442f718ad6
#
_entry.id   34405715d9347450390c16442f718ad6
#
_cell.length_a   1.000
_cell.length_b   1.000
_cell.length_c   1.000
_cell.angle_alpha   90.00
_cell.angle_beta   90.00
_cell.angle_gamma   90.00
#
_symmetry.space_group_name_H-M   'P 1'
#
loop_
_entity.id
_entity.type
_entity.pdbx_description
1 polymer ?
#
loop_
_entity_poly.entity_id
_entity_poly.type
_entity_poly.pdbx_seq_one_letter_code
_entity_poly.pdbx_strand_id
1 'polypeptide(L)'
;MAGMEDAVIIGSGPAGHTAAIYLGRAERKPLMFEGFMAGGIAAGGQLTTTGIIENFPGFANEITGSELMAQMREQSLKNSVRIVAETVCAVDFSKRPFTLTLESGEKTETKSVIIATGATAKTLNIPGSKEFWQKGISACAVCDGALPIFRNKTIAVVGGGDTAMEEAGHLSKFAKEVVLIHRRDQFRASQILQERIKSNPKIKIMWNSIPVELKGSKLLESVTLQNTLTGEKTELGISGFFYAIGHNPNTEFLGGQLKLDEQGFIITQTGSTKTEIAGVFAAGDVQNPHHRQAIIAAGSGCLAALECEEYLSGL
;
A
#
# COMPACT_ATOMS: atom_id res chain seq x y z
N MET A 1 -7.21 34.07 8.96
CA MET A 1 -5.93 33.47 8.56
C MET A 1 -5.77 32.23 9.44
N ALA A 2 -5.71 31.04 8.87
CA ALA A 2 -5.35 29.85 9.62
C ALA A 2 -3.93 30.08 10.17
N GLY A 3 -3.71 29.83 11.46
CA GLY A 3 -2.38 29.97 12.06
C GLY A 3 -1.42 28.97 11.45
N MET A 4 -0.11 29.26 11.52
CA MET A 4 0.94 28.33 11.11
C MET A 4 0.90 27.05 11.97
N GLU A 5 0.89 25.90 11.33
CA GLU A 5 0.87 24.60 12.00
C GLU A 5 2.27 24.19 12.48
N ASP A 6 2.37 23.51 13.61
CA ASP A 6 3.63 22.90 14.03
C ASP A 6 3.95 21.67 13.16
N ALA A 7 2.97 20.80 12.97
CA ALA A 7 3.11 19.59 12.18
C ALA A 7 1.86 19.30 11.34
N VAL A 8 2.08 18.98 10.08
CA VAL A 8 1.04 18.46 9.18
C VAL A 8 1.37 17.02 8.80
N ILE A 9 0.34 16.17 8.80
CA ILE A 9 0.42 14.77 8.37
C ILE A 9 -0.39 14.63 7.08
N ILE A 10 0.22 14.09 6.03
CA ILE A 10 -0.45 13.83 4.75
C ILE A 10 -0.72 12.34 4.62
N GLY A 11 -2.00 11.95 4.69
CA GLY A 11 -2.45 10.56 4.62
C GLY A 11 -2.90 10.00 5.96
N SER A 12 -3.91 9.13 5.92
CA SER A 12 -4.64 8.61 7.06
C SER A 12 -4.61 7.07 7.17
N GLY A 13 -3.60 6.44 6.56
CA GLY A 13 -3.31 5.02 6.79
C GLY A 13 -2.74 4.76 8.18
N PRO A 14 -2.35 3.50 8.50
CA PRO A 14 -1.76 3.15 9.80
C PRO A 14 -0.56 4.01 10.19
N ALA A 15 0.28 4.38 9.21
CA ALA A 15 1.43 5.28 9.45
C ALA A 15 0.97 6.67 9.88
N GLY A 16 0.03 7.27 9.14
CA GLY A 16 -0.49 8.62 9.43
C GLY A 16 -1.18 8.70 10.78
N HIS A 17 -2.11 7.77 11.08
CA HIS A 17 -2.79 7.75 12.37
C HIS A 17 -1.85 7.49 13.54
N THR A 18 -0.87 6.60 13.38
CA THR A 18 0.12 6.37 14.44
C THR A 18 0.96 7.62 14.69
N ALA A 19 1.44 8.27 13.63
CA ALA A 19 2.18 9.54 13.77
C ALA A 19 1.31 10.60 14.46
N ALA A 20 0.07 10.72 14.07
CA ALA A 20 -0.89 11.68 14.63
C ALA A 20 -1.12 11.46 16.13
N ILE A 21 -1.32 10.20 16.55
CA ILE A 21 -1.51 9.84 17.97
C ILE A 21 -0.28 10.24 18.80
N TYR A 22 0.92 9.93 18.32
CA TYR A 22 2.16 10.26 19.05
C TYR A 22 2.39 11.77 19.15
N LEU A 23 2.21 12.53 18.07
CA LEU A 23 2.31 14.00 18.09
C LEU A 23 1.20 14.64 18.94
N GLY A 24 -0.03 14.10 18.88
CA GLY A 24 -1.13 14.58 19.75
C GLY A 24 -0.83 14.38 21.22
N ARG A 25 -0.26 13.22 21.61
CA ARG A 25 0.19 12.94 22.98
C ARG A 25 1.37 13.82 23.42
N ALA A 26 2.19 14.29 22.49
CA ALA A 26 3.24 15.27 22.72
C ALA A 26 2.72 16.72 22.71
N GLU A 27 1.39 16.92 22.74
CA GLU A 27 0.69 18.22 22.74
C GLU A 27 1.01 19.12 21.54
N ARG A 28 1.48 18.55 20.42
CA ARG A 28 1.75 19.31 19.17
C ARG A 28 0.51 19.63 18.35
N LYS A 29 -0.67 19.06 18.71
CA LYS A 29 -1.97 19.30 18.07
C LYS A 29 -1.91 19.20 16.54
N PRO A 30 -1.41 18.10 15.98
CA PRO A 30 -1.13 18.01 14.55
C PRO A 30 -2.41 18.18 13.72
N LEU A 31 -2.25 18.70 12.49
CA LEU A 31 -3.26 18.70 11.45
C LEU A 31 -3.01 17.52 10.52
N MET A 32 -4.03 16.70 10.30
CA MET A 32 -3.97 15.59 9.34
C MET A 32 -4.89 15.86 8.15
N PHE A 33 -4.35 15.76 6.96
CA PHE A 33 -5.14 15.66 5.73
C PHE A 33 -5.34 14.19 5.38
N GLU A 34 -6.56 13.69 5.59
CA GLU A 34 -6.86 12.26 5.41
C GLU A 34 -7.05 11.86 3.93
N GLY A 35 -7.21 12.84 3.05
CA GLY A 35 -7.55 12.65 1.65
C GLY A 35 -9.01 12.28 1.45
N PHE A 36 -9.54 12.60 0.28
CA PHE A 36 -10.86 12.14 -0.17
C PHE A 36 -10.67 11.37 -1.46
N MET A 37 -10.75 10.04 -1.45
CA MET A 37 -10.52 9.18 -2.62
C MET A 37 -9.15 9.39 -3.30
N ALA A 38 -8.11 9.69 -2.53
CA ALA A 38 -6.77 9.88 -3.07
C ALA A 38 -6.24 8.59 -3.72
N GLY A 39 -5.82 8.66 -4.99
CA GLY A 39 -5.38 7.48 -5.75
C GLY A 39 -6.48 6.43 -5.96
N GLY A 40 -7.77 6.80 -5.86
CA GLY A 40 -8.91 5.90 -5.98
C GLY A 40 -9.20 5.07 -4.72
N ILE A 41 -8.56 5.41 -3.60
CA ILE A 41 -8.72 4.73 -2.30
C ILE A 41 -9.27 5.73 -1.28
N ALA A 42 -10.24 5.29 -0.49
CA ALA A 42 -10.85 6.11 0.56
C ALA A 42 -9.85 6.45 1.68
N ALA A 43 -10.17 7.47 2.48
CA ALA A 43 -9.45 7.78 3.71
C ALA A 43 -9.28 6.51 4.57
N GLY A 44 -8.09 6.31 5.14
CA GLY A 44 -7.68 5.07 5.81
C GLY A 44 -6.78 4.16 4.97
N GLY A 45 -6.65 4.45 3.66
CA GLY A 45 -5.71 3.77 2.76
C GLY A 45 -6.11 2.33 2.41
N GLN A 46 -5.13 1.51 2.03
CA GLN A 46 -5.34 0.15 1.52
C GLN A 46 -6.12 -0.76 2.48
N LEU A 47 -6.04 -0.55 3.77
CA LEU A 47 -6.79 -1.35 4.75
C LEU A 47 -8.30 -1.20 4.62
N THR A 48 -8.80 -0.07 4.16
CA THR A 48 -10.26 0.12 3.95
C THR A 48 -10.83 -0.79 2.87
N THR A 49 -9.97 -1.30 2.01
CA THR A 49 -10.31 -2.26 0.95
C THR A 49 -9.91 -3.70 1.31
N THR A 50 -9.45 -3.95 2.52
CA THR A 50 -9.04 -5.28 3.00
C THR A 50 -10.16 -5.87 3.88
N GLY A 51 -10.41 -7.16 3.73
CA GLY A 51 -11.37 -7.90 4.55
C GLY A 51 -10.91 -8.05 6.00
N ILE A 52 -10.89 -9.29 6.50
CA ILE A 52 -10.45 -9.60 7.87
C ILE A 52 -8.94 -9.39 7.99
N ILE A 53 -8.52 -8.75 9.08
CA ILE A 53 -7.13 -8.52 9.45
C ILE A 53 -6.74 -9.52 10.55
N GLU A 54 -5.88 -10.46 10.24
CA GLU A 54 -5.39 -11.48 11.19
C GLU A 54 -3.99 -11.18 11.74
N ASN A 55 -3.27 -10.21 11.13
CA ASN A 55 -1.84 -9.98 11.36
C ASN A 55 -1.49 -8.60 11.94
N PHE A 56 -2.47 -7.91 12.51
CA PHE A 56 -2.23 -6.68 13.29
C PHE A 56 -2.42 -7.01 14.78
N PRO A 57 -1.33 -7.00 15.60
CA PRO A 57 -1.43 -7.41 17.00
C PRO A 57 -2.28 -6.45 17.83
N GLY A 58 -2.95 -6.98 18.85
CA GLY A 58 -3.81 -6.23 19.76
C GLY A 58 -5.30 -6.61 19.64
N PHE A 59 -5.66 -7.38 18.62
CA PHE A 59 -7.04 -7.86 18.42
C PHE A 59 -7.07 -9.39 18.49
N ALA A 60 -7.68 -9.92 19.55
CA ALA A 60 -7.85 -11.37 19.72
C ALA A 60 -9.02 -11.92 18.89
N ASN A 61 -10.01 -11.08 18.60
CA ASN A 61 -11.15 -11.39 17.75
C ASN A 61 -10.92 -10.82 16.35
N GLU A 62 -11.61 -11.37 15.37
CA GLU A 62 -11.61 -10.86 14.00
C GLU A 62 -11.96 -9.37 13.95
N ILE A 63 -11.21 -8.62 13.16
CA ILE A 63 -11.47 -7.21 12.87
C ILE A 63 -11.28 -6.98 11.36
N THR A 64 -12.18 -6.22 10.75
CA THR A 64 -12.01 -5.81 9.35
C THR A 64 -11.04 -4.64 9.23
N GLY A 65 -10.43 -4.49 8.06
CA GLY A 65 -9.56 -3.35 7.82
C GLY A 65 -10.25 -2.00 7.99
N SER A 66 -11.51 -1.90 7.58
CA SER A 66 -12.33 -0.69 7.78
C SER A 66 -12.59 -0.39 9.26
N GLU A 67 -12.89 -1.40 10.07
CA GLU A 67 -13.08 -1.24 11.52
C GLU A 67 -11.78 -0.84 12.22
N LEU A 68 -10.66 -1.46 11.85
CA LEU A 68 -9.35 -1.09 12.38
C LEU A 68 -9.03 0.38 12.08
N MET A 69 -9.26 0.84 10.84
CA MET A 69 -9.02 2.23 10.47
C MET A 69 -9.96 3.20 11.18
N ALA A 70 -11.23 2.83 11.38
CA ALA A 70 -12.17 3.63 12.15
C ALA A 70 -11.72 3.79 13.62
N GLN A 71 -11.22 2.71 14.25
CA GLN A 71 -10.68 2.76 15.62
C GLN A 71 -9.40 3.62 15.70
N MET A 72 -8.48 3.50 14.74
CA MET A 72 -7.29 4.36 14.68
C MET A 72 -7.67 5.84 14.52
N ARG A 73 -8.66 6.14 13.69
CA ARG A 73 -9.16 7.50 13.49
C ARG A 73 -9.78 8.07 14.79
N GLU A 74 -10.60 7.28 15.47
CA GLU A 74 -11.16 7.67 16.75
C GLU A 74 -10.07 7.92 17.81
N GLN A 75 -9.06 7.07 17.87
CA GLN A 75 -7.92 7.24 18.76
C GLN A 75 -7.14 8.53 18.44
N SER A 76 -6.96 8.88 17.17
CA SER A 76 -6.35 10.15 16.77
C SER A 76 -7.17 11.34 17.27
N LEU A 77 -8.48 11.35 17.07
CA LEU A 77 -9.39 12.41 17.54
C LEU A 77 -9.31 12.58 19.07
N LYS A 78 -9.27 11.47 19.83
CA LYS A 78 -9.12 11.50 21.30
C LYS A 78 -7.78 12.09 21.77
N ASN A 79 -6.78 12.14 20.89
CA ASN A 79 -5.49 12.76 21.15
C ASN A 79 -5.37 14.17 20.52
N SER A 80 -6.47 14.87 20.37
CA SER A 80 -6.51 16.28 19.89
C SER A 80 -5.95 16.48 18.47
N VAL A 81 -5.97 15.44 17.64
CA VAL A 81 -5.61 15.54 16.22
C VAL A 81 -6.76 16.21 15.47
N ARG A 82 -6.46 17.23 14.67
CA ARG A 82 -7.44 17.82 13.74
C ARG A 82 -7.35 17.07 12.41
N ILE A 83 -8.45 16.46 12.00
CA ILE A 83 -8.53 15.67 10.78
C ILE A 83 -9.43 16.41 9.79
N VAL A 84 -8.92 16.62 8.58
CA VAL A 84 -9.62 17.32 7.50
C VAL A 84 -9.70 16.39 6.29
N ALA A 85 -10.92 16.21 5.76
CA ALA A 85 -11.21 15.37 4.59
C ALA A 85 -10.87 16.11 3.28
N GLU A 86 -9.61 16.52 3.14
CA GLU A 86 -9.07 17.22 1.98
C GLU A 86 -7.83 16.48 1.45
N THR A 87 -7.59 16.60 0.15
CA THR A 87 -6.42 16.03 -0.51
C THR A 87 -5.35 17.10 -0.73
N VAL A 88 -4.13 16.84 -0.28
CA VAL A 88 -2.97 17.66 -0.63
C VAL A 88 -2.55 17.32 -2.05
N CYS A 89 -2.61 18.30 -2.96
CA CYS A 89 -2.27 18.10 -4.38
C CYS A 89 -0.91 18.69 -4.77
N ALA A 90 -0.32 19.57 -3.93
CA ALA A 90 1.03 20.09 -4.16
C ALA A 90 1.67 20.55 -2.84
N VAL A 91 2.99 20.60 -2.82
CA VAL A 91 3.80 21.10 -1.71
C VAL A 91 4.84 22.10 -2.19
N ASP A 92 5.26 23.00 -1.30
CA ASP A 92 6.43 23.86 -1.51
C ASP A 92 7.35 23.75 -0.29
N PHE A 93 8.43 23.00 -0.46
CA PHE A 93 9.47 22.79 0.54
C PHE A 93 10.70 23.69 0.34
N SER A 94 10.67 24.60 -0.65
CA SER A 94 11.80 25.47 -0.99
C SER A 94 12.06 26.56 0.02
N LYS A 95 11.08 26.88 0.85
CA LYS A 95 11.15 27.93 1.89
C LYS A 95 10.42 27.49 3.16
N ARG A 96 10.67 28.21 4.24
CA ARG A 96 9.98 28.04 5.53
C ARG A 96 9.12 29.25 5.86
N PRO A 97 7.91 29.07 6.41
CA PRO A 97 7.25 27.76 6.64
C PRO A 97 6.98 27.03 5.31
N PHE A 98 6.87 25.69 5.39
CA PHE A 98 6.45 24.87 4.26
C PHE A 98 5.00 25.20 3.89
N THR A 99 4.68 25.11 2.61
CA THR A 99 3.32 25.38 2.13
C THR A 99 2.75 24.12 1.48
N LEU A 100 1.55 23.70 1.90
CA LEU A 100 0.77 22.64 1.27
C LEU A 100 -0.41 23.28 0.55
N THR A 101 -0.69 22.84 -0.67
CA THR A 101 -1.85 23.26 -1.46
C THR A 101 -2.85 22.12 -1.51
N LEU A 102 -4.09 22.40 -1.16
CA LEU A 102 -5.20 21.45 -1.16
C LEU A 102 -5.90 21.42 -2.53
N GLU A 103 -6.64 20.37 -2.80
CA GLU A 103 -7.43 20.25 -4.02
C GLU A 103 -8.50 21.35 -4.15
N SER A 104 -9.02 21.85 -3.03
CA SER A 104 -9.89 23.04 -2.97
C SER A 104 -9.20 24.35 -3.41
N GLY A 105 -7.87 24.35 -3.51
CA GLY A 105 -7.04 25.55 -3.77
C GLY A 105 -6.61 26.28 -2.48
N GLU A 106 -7.11 25.88 -1.32
CA GLU A 106 -6.64 26.43 -0.03
C GLU A 106 -5.18 26.06 0.23
N LYS A 107 -4.50 26.88 1.04
CA LYS A 107 -3.11 26.68 1.43
C LYS A 107 -2.96 26.61 2.93
N THR A 108 -2.12 25.70 3.37
CA THR A 108 -1.74 25.52 4.78
C THR A 108 -0.24 25.69 4.93
N GLU A 109 0.18 26.49 5.90
CA GLU A 109 1.58 26.70 6.25
C GLU A 109 1.94 25.86 7.49
N THR A 110 3.12 25.24 7.48
CA THR A 110 3.58 24.38 8.58
C THR A 110 5.09 24.40 8.76
N LYS A 111 5.55 24.13 9.98
CA LYS A 111 6.98 23.98 10.31
C LYS A 111 7.54 22.62 9.93
N SER A 112 6.69 21.57 9.96
CA SER A 112 7.09 20.20 9.64
C SER A 112 6.01 19.43 8.92
N VAL A 113 6.41 18.41 8.13
CA VAL A 113 5.50 17.55 7.35
C VAL A 113 5.88 16.10 7.53
N ILE A 114 4.88 15.25 7.83
CA ILE A 114 5.01 13.79 7.77
C ILE A 114 4.21 13.29 6.57
N ILE A 115 4.89 12.71 5.59
CA ILE A 115 4.29 12.12 4.39
C ILE A 115 3.98 10.66 4.67
N ALA A 116 2.70 10.32 4.71
CA ALA A 116 2.17 8.98 5.02
C ALA A 116 1.14 8.51 3.98
N THR A 117 1.36 8.91 2.72
CA THR A 117 0.42 8.72 1.60
C THR A 117 0.34 7.29 1.07
N GLY A 118 1.25 6.42 1.53
CA GLY A 118 1.25 5.01 1.16
C GLY A 118 1.60 4.74 -0.30
N ALA A 119 1.23 3.54 -0.77
CA ALA A 119 1.43 3.10 -2.14
C ALA A 119 0.20 2.32 -2.61
N THR A 120 -0.15 2.47 -3.89
CA THR A 120 -1.29 1.80 -4.51
C THR A 120 -0.82 0.58 -5.31
N ALA A 121 -1.44 -0.57 -5.08
CA ALA A 121 -1.13 -1.78 -5.86
C ALA A 121 -1.47 -1.57 -7.34
N LYS A 122 -0.54 -1.96 -8.21
CA LYS A 122 -0.80 -1.98 -9.65
C LYS A 122 -1.79 -3.10 -9.96
N THR A 123 -2.83 -2.76 -10.69
CA THR A 123 -3.82 -3.71 -11.18
C THR A 123 -3.90 -3.67 -12.70
N LEU A 124 -4.47 -4.70 -13.31
CA LEU A 124 -4.80 -4.69 -14.72
C LEU A 124 -6.23 -4.15 -14.88
N ASN A 125 -6.41 -3.22 -15.81
CA ASN A 125 -7.75 -2.69 -16.12
C ASN A 125 -8.42 -3.61 -17.16
N ILE A 126 -8.78 -4.83 -16.71
CA ILE A 126 -9.47 -5.84 -17.52
C ILE A 126 -10.86 -6.08 -16.97
N PRO A 127 -11.81 -6.56 -17.79
CA PRO A 127 -13.16 -6.93 -17.34
C PRO A 127 -13.10 -7.84 -16.11
N GLY A 128 -13.97 -7.60 -15.12
CA GLY A 128 -14.03 -8.34 -13.87
C GLY A 128 -13.07 -7.86 -12.77
N SER A 129 -12.01 -7.07 -13.06
CA SER A 129 -11.02 -6.63 -12.06
C SER A 129 -11.64 -5.89 -10.88
N LYS A 130 -12.57 -4.98 -11.14
CA LYS A 130 -13.23 -4.19 -10.08
C LYS A 130 -14.32 -5.00 -9.38
N GLU A 131 -15.06 -5.80 -10.12
CA GLU A 131 -16.19 -6.59 -9.63
C GLU A 131 -15.76 -7.64 -8.60
N PHE A 132 -14.65 -8.34 -8.89
CA PHE A 132 -14.14 -9.43 -8.04
C PHE A 132 -13.04 -8.97 -7.08
N TRP A 133 -12.74 -7.66 -6.99
CA TRP A 133 -11.81 -7.16 -5.98
C TRP A 133 -12.29 -7.55 -4.58
N GLN A 134 -11.43 -8.19 -3.77
CA GLN A 134 -11.75 -8.81 -2.46
C GLN A 134 -12.82 -9.91 -2.50
N LYS A 135 -13.23 -10.34 -3.70
CA LYS A 135 -14.11 -11.48 -3.92
C LYS A 135 -13.41 -12.60 -4.70
N GLY A 136 -12.12 -12.78 -4.43
CA GLY A 136 -11.21 -13.69 -5.11
C GLY A 136 -10.01 -12.98 -5.73
N ILE A 137 -10.00 -11.66 -5.83
CA ILE A 137 -8.84 -10.87 -6.28
C ILE A 137 -8.19 -10.18 -5.09
N SER A 138 -6.85 -10.25 -5.00
CA SER A 138 -6.02 -9.56 -4.02
C SER A 138 -4.70 -9.08 -4.65
N ALA A 139 -3.95 -8.27 -3.92
CA ALA A 139 -2.58 -7.85 -4.24
C ALA A 139 -1.62 -8.06 -3.04
N CYS A 140 -2.00 -8.89 -2.08
CA CYS A 140 -1.18 -9.20 -0.90
C CYS A 140 -1.36 -10.67 -0.49
N ALA A 141 -0.45 -11.52 -0.92
CA ALA A 141 -0.49 -12.95 -0.57
C ALA A 141 -0.30 -13.21 0.93
N VAL A 142 0.54 -12.41 1.60
CA VAL A 142 0.79 -12.53 3.06
C VAL A 142 -0.45 -12.13 3.87
N CYS A 143 -1.25 -11.17 3.36
CA CYS A 143 -2.45 -10.72 4.02
C CYS A 143 -3.60 -11.73 3.87
N ASP A 144 -3.86 -12.16 2.64
CA ASP A 144 -5.10 -12.83 2.28
C ASP A 144 -4.92 -14.32 1.95
N GLY A 145 -3.70 -14.77 1.66
CA GLY A 145 -3.44 -16.13 1.14
C GLY A 145 -3.87 -17.27 2.05
N ALA A 146 -3.98 -17.03 3.35
CA ALA A 146 -4.45 -18.01 4.34
C ALA A 146 -5.99 -18.08 4.45
N LEU A 147 -6.74 -17.15 3.86
CA LEU A 147 -8.19 -17.09 3.97
C LEU A 147 -8.86 -18.36 3.45
N PRO A 148 -10.00 -18.78 4.05
CA PRO A 148 -10.71 -20.02 3.69
C PRO A 148 -11.07 -20.12 2.21
N ILE A 149 -11.36 -18.99 1.54
CA ILE A 149 -11.74 -18.98 0.11
C ILE A 149 -10.61 -19.44 -0.82
N PHE A 150 -9.34 -19.40 -0.35
CA PHE A 150 -8.16 -19.76 -1.14
C PHE A 150 -7.60 -21.15 -0.78
N ARG A 151 -7.96 -21.70 0.39
CA ARG A 151 -7.43 -22.98 0.86
C ARG A 151 -7.86 -24.15 -0.03
N ASN A 152 -6.89 -24.99 -0.42
CA ASN A 152 -7.07 -26.15 -1.30
C ASN A 152 -7.73 -25.82 -2.65
N LYS A 153 -7.54 -24.60 -3.15
CA LYS A 153 -8.06 -24.13 -4.44
C LYS A 153 -6.92 -23.87 -5.42
N THR A 154 -7.26 -23.74 -6.70
CA THR A 154 -6.32 -23.25 -7.71
C THR A 154 -6.29 -21.74 -7.65
N ILE A 155 -5.10 -21.16 -7.54
CA ILE A 155 -4.87 -19.72 -7.40
C ILE A 155 -3.94 -19.27 -8.52
N ALA A 156 -4.26 -18.17 -9.18
CA ALA A 156 -3.39 -17.51 -10.14
C ALA A 156 -2.61 -16.37 -9.50
N VAL A 157 -1.33 -16.24 -9.85
CA VAL A 157 -0.48 -15.08 -9.52
C VAL A 157 -0.01 -14.47 -10.84
N VAL A 158 -0.16 -13.18 -11.03
CA VAL A 158 0.35 -12.49 -12.21
C VAL A 158 1.55 -11.64 -11.87
N GLY A 159 2.68 -11.92 -12.53
CA GLY A 159 3.93 -11.19 -12.31
C GLY A 159 5.16 -11.93 -12.83
N GLY A 160 6.35 -11.44 -12.51
CA GLY A 160 7.61 -12.06 -12.95
C GLY A 160 8.86 -11.42 -12.34
N GLY A 161 8.70 -10.61 -11.30
CA GLY A 161 9.77 -10.12 -10.41
C GLY A 161 9.82 -10.91 -9.11
N ASP A 162 10.72 -10.53 -8.20
CA ASP A 162 10.92 -11.19 -6.91
C ASP A 162 9.63 -11.31 -6.11
N THR A 163 8.82 -10.24 -6.03
CA THR A 163 7.51 -10.26 -5.36
C THR A 163 6.60 -11.36 -5.88
N ALA A 164 6.55 -11.58 -7.20
CA ALA A 164 5.70 -12.64 -7.76
C ALA A 164 6.16 -14.04 -7.38
N MET A 165 7.48 -14.24 -7.26
CA MET A 165 8.06 -15.51 -6.79
C MET A 165 7.75 -15.74 -5.30
N GLU A 166 7.94 -14.72 -4.47
CA GLU A 166 7.67 -14.77 -3.03
C GLU A 166 6.19 -15.03 -2.76
N GLU A 167 5.29 -14.31 -3.45
CA GLU A 167 3.85 -14.50 -3.30
C GLU A 167 3.39 -15.88 -3.77
N ALA A 168 3.85 -16.35 -4.94
CA ALA A 168 3.53 -17.69 -5.43
C ALA A 168 4.04 -18.78 -4.47
N GLY A 169 5.26 -18.62 -3.94
CA GLY A 169 5.83 -19.51 -2.93
C GLY A 169 5.02 -19.49 -1.61
N HIS A 170 4.58 -18.32 -1.17
CA HIS A 170 3.75 -18.19 0.03
C HIS A 170 2.39 -18.87 -0.15
N LEU A 171 1.69 -18.57 -1.24
CA LEU A 171 0.38 -19.13 -1.56
C LEU A 171 0.40 -20.65 -1.74
N SER A 172 1.51 -21.22 -2.23
CA SER A 172 1.64 -22.67 -2.39
C SER A 172 1.51 -23.46 -1.09
N LYS A 173 1.68 -22.81 0.07
CA LYS A 173 1.48 -23.42 1.40
C LYS A 173 0.00 -23.74 1.65
N PHE A 174 -0.91 -22.95 1.12
CA PHE A 174 -2.35 -23.03 1.38
C PHE A 174 -3.14 -23.58 0.19
N ALA A 175 -2.71 -23.24 -1.03
CA ALA A 175 -3.37 -23.61 -2.27
C ALA A 175 -3.22 -25.11 -2.60
N LYS A 176 -4.16 -25.64 -3.40
CA LYS A 176 -4.00 -26.92 -4.09
C LYS A 176 -2.93 -26.79 -5.19
N GLU A 177 -3.01 -25.72 -5.95
CA GLU A 177 -2.12 -25.40 -7.06
C GLU A 177 -2.01 -23.87 -7.21
N VAL A 178 -0.83 -23.36 -7.55
CA VAL A 178 -0.59 -21.97 -7.91
C VAL A 178 -0.19 -21.91 -9.38
N VAL A 179 -0.87 -21.10 -10.16
CA VAL A 179 -0.54 -20.84 -11.57
C VAL A 179 0.11 -19.48 -11.68
N LEU A 180 1.41 -19.44 -11.91
CA LEU A 180 2.17 -18.21 -12.08
C LEU A 180 2.12 -17.78 -13.55
N ILE A 181 1.43 -16.68 -13.83
CA ILE A 181 1.18 -16.15 -15.17
C ILE A 181 2.22 -15.08 -15.49
N HIS A 182 2.99 -15.29 -16.55
CA HIS A 182 4.00 -14.33 -16.98
C HIS A 182 3.90 -14.03 -18.48
N ARG A 183 3.98 -12.73 -18.81
CA ARG A 183 3.81 -12.22 -20.18
C ARG A 183 4.97 -12.49 -21.15
N ARG A 184 6.11 -12.99 -20.64
CA ARG A 184 7.34 -13.30 -21.39
C ARG A 184 7.74 -14.75 -21.13
N ASP A 185 8.82 -15.17 -21.77
CA ASP A 185 9.46 -16.49 -21.63
C ASP A 185 10.55 -16.54 -20.54
N GLN A 186 10.84 -15.38 -19.91
CA GLN A 186 11.86 -15.26 -18.87
C GLN A 186 11.40 -14.33 -17.74
N PHE A 187 11.71 -14.73 -16.50
CA PHE A 187 11.50 -13.89 -15.32
C PHE A 187 12.60 -12.83 -15.16
N ARG A 188 12.25 -11.75 -14.45
CA ARG A 188 13.21 -10.73 -14.00
C ARG A 188 13.66 -10.98 -12.55
N ALA A 189 13.05 -11.92 -11.88
CA ALA A 189 13.36 -12.28 -10.50
C ALA A 189 14.80 -12.81 -10.37
N SER A 190 15.36 -12.76 -9.16
CA SER A 190 16.65 -13.33 -8.82
C SER A 190 16.68 -14.84 -9.11
N GLN A 191 17.84 -15.34 -9.54
CA GLN A 191 18.02 -16.74 -9.93
C GLN A 191 17.58 -17.72 -8.83
N ILE A 192 17.93 -17.43 -7.59
CA ILE A 192 17.57 -18.28 -6.45
C ILE A 192 16.05 -18.40 -6.24
N LEU A 193 15.30 -17.32 -6.43
CA LEU A 193 13.84 -17.34 -6.34
C LEU A 193 13.23 -18.10 -7.51
N GLN A 194 13.76 -17.93 -8.72
CA GLN A 194 13.31 -18.71 -9.87
C GLN A 194 13.50 -20.23 -9.66
N GLU A 195 14.63 -20.66 -9.13
CA GLU A 195 14.92 -22.06 -8.84
C GLU A 195 13.94 -22.65 -7.81
N ARG A 196 13.66 -21.90 -6.73
CA ARG A 196 12.66 -22.28 -5.72
C ARG A 196 11.28 -22.48 -6.32
N ILE A 197 10.84 -21.57 -7.20
CA ILE A 197 9.54 -21.67 -7.84
C ILE A 197 9.48 -22.84 -8.83
N LYS A 198 10.51 -23.01 -9.66
CA LYS A 198 10.58 -24.10 -10.64
C LYS A 198 10.65 -25.49 -9.99
N SER A 199 11.22 -25.59 -8.79
CA SER A 199 11.30 -26.83 -8.02
C SER A 199 10.05 -27.15 -7.18
N ASN A 200 9.11 -26.21 -7.04
CA ASN A 200 7.91 -26.41 -6.25
C ASN A 200 6.82 -27.15 -7.05
N PRO A 201 6.45 -28.39 -6.70
CA PRO A 201 5.50 -29.19 -7.47
C PRO A 201 4.08 -28.64 -7.50
N LYS A 202 3.74 -27.71 -6.60
CA LYS A 202 2.44 -27.05 -6.57
C LYS A 202 2.37 -25.83 -7.48
N ILE A 203 3.50 -25.40 -8.07
CA ILE A 203 3.53 -24.17 -8.88
C ILE A 203 3.70 -24.54 -10.35
N LYS A 204 2.74 -24.14 -11.16
CA LYS A 204 2.81 -24.22 -12.62
C LYS A 204 3.07 -22.83 -13.20
N ILE A 205 3.90 -22.75 -14.23
CA ILE A 205 4.24 -21.48 -14.89
C ILE A 205 3.56 -21.45 -16.25
N MET A 206 2.78 -20.39 -16.50
CA MET A 206 2.21 -20.08 -17.80
C MET A 206 3.01 -18.92 -18.42
N TRP A 207 3.90 -19.29 -19.32
CA TRP A 207 4.72 -18.35 -20.07
C TRP A 207 3.93 -17.70 -21.22
N ASN A 208 4.42 -16.55 -21.66
CA ASN A 208 3.85 -15.81 -22.80
C ASN A 208 2.33 -15.63 -22.67
N SER A 209 1.85 -15.41 -21.47
CA SER A 209 0.43 -15.34 -21.16
C SER A 209 0.07 -14.08 -20.40
N ILE A 210 -1.02 -13.44 -20.82
CA ILE A 210 -1.59 -12.29 -20.13
C ILE A 210 -3.06 -12.57 -19.80
N PRO A 211 -3.52 -12.15 -18.61
CA PRO A 211 -4.95 -12.20 -18.29
C PRO A 211 -5.67 -11.09 -19.06
N VAL A 212 -6.82 -11.42 -19.66
CA VAL A 212 -7.62 -10.48 -20.45
C VAL A 212 -9.05 -10.32 -19.94
N GLU A 213 -9.54 -11.23 -19.10
CA GLU A 213 -10.86 -11.17 -18.50
C GLU A 213 -10.92 -12.06 -17.26
N LEU A 214 -11.63 -11.61 -16.24
CA LEU A 214 -11.91 -12.33 -14.99
C LEU A 214 -13.41 -12.54 -14.89
N LYS A 215 -13.85 -13.77 -14.58
CA LYS A 215 -15.25 -14.18 -14.59
C LYS A 215 -15.64 -14.89 -13.29
N GLY A 216 -16.89 -14.78 -12.97
CA GLY A 216 -17.51 -15.47 -11.85
C GLY A 216 -18.95 -15.04 -11.66
N SER A 217 -19.56 -15.50 -10.58
CA SER A 217 -20.92 -15.11 -10.19
C SER A 217 -20.90 -14.19 -8.97
N LYS A 218 -20.79 -14.75 -7.78
CA LYS A 218 -20.59 -14.00 -6.50
C LYS A 218 -19.13 -13.84 -6.14
N LEU A 219 -18.32 -14.82 -6.50
CA LEU A 219 -16.88 -14.88 -6.30
C LEU A 219 -16.21 -15.13 -7.66
N LEU A 220 -14.91 -14.92 -7.71
CA LEU A 220 -14.09 -15.25 -8.87
C LEU A 220 -14.07 -16.77 -9.11
N GLU A 221 -14.31 -17.18 -10.36
CA GLU A 221 -14.39 -18.58 -10.78
C GLU A 221 -13.40 -18.93 -11.90
N SER A 222 -13.05 -17.98 -12.76
CA SER A 222 -12.10 -18.23 -13.85
C SER A 222 -11.39 -16.95 -14.32
N VAL A 223 -10.28 -17.16 -15.04
CA VAL A 223 -9.56 -16.13 -15.80
C VAL A 223 -9.39 -16.59 -17.24
N THR A 224 -9.67 -15.69 -18.18
CA THR A 224 -9.31 -15.88 -19.59
C THR A 224 -7.90 -15.36 -19.81
N LEU A 225 -7.00 -16.22 -20.24
CA LEU A 225 -5.62 -15.91 -20.60
C LEU A 225 -5.49 -15.82 -22.11
N GLN A 226 -4.66 -14.89 -22.58
CA GLN A 226 -4.28 -14.80 -23.99
C GLN A 226 -2.77 -15.04 -24.12
N ASN A 227 -2.40 -15.96 -25.01
CA ASN A 227 -1.00 -16.17 -25.36
C ASN A 227 -0.48 -14.98 -26.18
N THR A 228 0.62 -14.38 -25.75
CA THR A 228 1.19 -13.15 -26.35
C THR A 228 1.84 -13.40 -27.72
N LEU A 229 2.16 -14.65 -28.05
CA LEU A 229 2.80 -15.02 -29.32
C LEU A 229 1.78 -15.47 -30.38
N THR A 230 0.80 -16.28 -29.96
CA THR A 230 -0.18 -16.89 -30.89
C THR A 230 -1.52 -16.14 -30.90
N GLY A 231 -1.81 -15.33 -29.89
CA GLY A 231 -3.12 -14.70 -29.70
C GLY A 231 -4.21 -15.65 -29.21
N GLU A 232 -3.91 -16.94 -29.04
CA GLU A 232 -4.87 -17.95 -28.59
C GLU A 232 -5.37 -17.63 -27.18
N LYS A 233 -6.67 -17.82 -26.96
CA LYS A 233 -7.30 -17.62 -25.65
C LYS A 233 -7.62 -18.95 -24.99
N THR A 234 -7.29 -19.06 -23.71
CA THR A 234 -7.56 -20.24 -22.88
C THR A 234 -8.25 -19.79 -21.60
N GLU A 235 -9.29 -20.47 -21.18
CA GLU A 235 -9.94 -20.24 -19.90
C GLU A 235 -9.35 -21.18 -18.83
N LEU A 236 -9.00 -20.59 -17.68
CA LEU A 236 -8.44 -21.29 -16.52
C LEU A 236 -9.37 -21.11 -15.34
N GLY A 237 -9.89 -22.21 -14.78
CA GLY A 237 -10.68 -22.22 -13.56
C GLY A 237 -9.80 -21.90 -12.34
N ILE A 238 -10.14 -20.86 -11.60
CA ILE A 238 -9.43 -20.39 -10.42
C ILE A 238 -10.41 -19.90 -9.35
N SER A 239 -9.99 -19.92 -8.11
CA SER A 239 -10.75 -19.30 -7.00
C SER A 239 -10.04 -18.10 -6.40
N GLY A 240 -8.81 -17.81 -6.85
CA GLY A 240 -8.02 -16.68 -6.41
C GLY A 240 -7.14 -16.13 -7.52
N PHE A 241 -6.99 -14.81 -7.55
CA PHE A 241 -6.15 -14.10 -8.49
C PHE A 241 -5.37 -13.00 -7.78
N PHE A 242 -4.04 -13.10 -7.78
CA PHE A 242 -3.17 -12.18 -7.05
C PHE A 242 -2.34 -11.32 -8.01
N TYR A 243 -2.43 -10.01 -7.86
CA TYR A 243 -1.59 -9.07 -8.58
C TYR A 243 -0.23 -8.93 -7.90
N ALA A 244 0.82 -9.45 -8.53
CA ALA A 244 2.21 -9.30 -8.10
C ALA A 244 3.03 -8.51 -9.15
N ILE A 245 2.47 -7.40 -9.63
CA ILE A 245 3.04 -6.56 -10.70
C ILE A 245 3.60 -5.23 -10.19
N GLY A 246 3.72 -5.10 -8.86
CA GLY A 246 4.31 -3.96 -8.18
C GLY A 246 3.29 -2.96 -7.66
N HIS A 247 3.80 -1.87 -7.10
CA HIS A 247 3.02 -0.78 -6.51
C HIS A 247 3.47 0.55 -7.10
N ASN A 248 2.62 1.55 -7.02
CA ASN A 248 2.94 2.95 -7.29
C ASN A 248 2.89 3.69 -5.95
N PRO A 249 4.02 4.21 -5.44
CA PRO A 249 3.98 5.10 -4.28
C PRO A 249 3.24 6.39 -4.64
N ASN A 250 2.46 6.92 -3.71
CA ASN A 250 1.65 8.11 -3.92
C ASN A 250 2.51 9.35 -3.67
N THR A 251 3.34 9.73 -4.65
CA THR A 251 4.36 10.78 -4.56
C THR A 251 4.20 11.89 -5.62
N GLU A 252 3.20 11.82 -6.49
CA GLU A 252 3.00 12.77 -7.60
C GLU A 252 2.89 14.23 -7.13
N PHE A 253 2.21 14.48 -6.00
CA PHE A 253 2.02 15.81 -5.42
C PHE A 253 3.33 16.49 -4.96
N LEU A 254 4.42 15.74 -4.84
CA LEU A 254 5.73 16.26 -4.45
C LEU A 254 6.39 17.12 -5.54
N GLY A 255 6.01 16.96 -6.81
CA GLY A 255 6.52 17.77 -7.91
C GLY A 255 8.05 17.75 -8.06
N GLY A 256 8.71 16.66 -7.66
CA GLY A 256 10.16 16.51 -7.74
C GLY A 256 10.96 17.19 -6.62
N GLN A 257 10.32 17.64 -5.56
CA GLN A 257 11.00 18.34 -4.46
C GLN A 257 11.68 17.41 -3.46
N LEU A 258 11.43 16.10 -3.50
CA LEU A 258 12.13 15.09 -2.72
C LEU A 258 12.81 14.07 -3.63
N LYS A 259 13.90 13.51 -3.15
CA LYS A 259 14.58 12.40 -3.81
C LYS A 259 13.74 11.14 -3.74
N LEU A 260 13.53 10.53 -4.90
CA LEU A 260 12.83 9.26 -5.05
C LEU A 260 13.82 8.21 -5.59
N ASP A 261 13.56 6.95 -5.25
CA ASP A 261 14.26 5.83 -5.88
C ASP A 261 13.76 5.58 -7.32
N GLU A 262 14.35 4.61 -8.01
CA GLU A 262 13.97 4.23 -9.38
C GLU A 262 12.52 3.74 -9.51
N GLN A 263 11.88 3.38 -8.41
CA GLN A 263 10.49 2.91 -8.37
C GLN A 263 9.52 4.01 -7.93
N GLY A 264 10.04 5.21 -7.56
CA GLY A 264 9.26 6.36 -7.12
C GLY A 264 9.01 6.45 -5.62
N PHE A 265 9.61 5.60 -4.78
CA PHE A 265 9.53 5.67 -3.32
C PHE A 265 10.40 6.78 -2.75
N ILE A 266 9.94 7.46 -1.70
CA ILE A 266 10.72 8.50 -1.04
C ILE A 266 11.95 7.89 -0.38
N ILE A 267 13.13 8.43 -0.67
CA ILE A 267 14.38 8.03 -0.04
C ILE A 267 14.47 8.67 1.33
N THR A 268 14.63 7.85 2.37
CA THR A 268 14.89 8.29 3.75
C THR A 268 16.29 7.89 4.18
N GLN A 269 16.78 8.50 5.26
CA GLN A 269 18.03 8.09 5.87
C GLN A 269 17.90 6.67 6.44
N THR A 270 18.96 5.88 6.38
CA THR A 270 18.95 4.50 6.87
C THR A 270 18.57 4.43 8.34
N GLY A 271 17.55 3.65 8.67
CA GLY A 271 17.06 3.49 10.04
C GLY A 271 16.25 4.68 10.58
N SER A 272 15.84 5.62 9.71
CA SER A 272 15.14 6.85 10.06
C SER A 272 14.01 7.12 9.05
N THR A 273 13.14 8.05 9.38
CA THR A 273 12.09 8.56 8.48
C THR A 273 12.46 9.94 7.90
N LYS A 274 13.62 10.48 8.28
CA LYS A 274 14.12 11.79 7.83
C LYS A 274 14.44 11.73 6.33
N THR A 275 13.92 12.70 5.57
CA THR A 275 14.29 12.91 4.17
C THR A 275 15.54 13.80 4.07
N GLU A 276 15.98 14.19 2.88
CA GLU A 276 17.05 15.18 2.71
C GLU A 276 16.65 16.60 3.12
N ILE A 277 15.33 16.87 3.28
CA ILE A 277 14.85 18.18 3.73
C ILE A 277 14.53 18.11 5.24
N ALA A 278 15.28 18.85 6.04
CA ALA A 278 15.05 18.92 7.49
C ALA A 278 13.61 19.38 7.79
N GLY A 279 12.90 18.67 8.67
CA GLY A 279 11.49 18.90 9.00
C GLY A 279 10.51 18.21 8.06
N VAL A 280 10.97 17.45 7.06
CA VAL A 280 10.16 16.61 6.20
C VAL A 280 10.50 15.14 6.43
N PHE A 281 9.49 14.35 6.78
CA PHE A 281 9.60 12.93 7.14
C PHE A 281 8.69 12.10 6.22
N ALA A 282 9.06 10.84 5.98
CA ALA A 282 8.24 9.91 5.20
C ALA A 282 8.05 8.59 5.97
N ALA A 283 6.82 8.11 6.08
CA ALA A 283 6.46 6.92 6.84
C ALA A 283 5.47 6.02 6.09
N GLY A 284 5.53 4.73 6.37
CA GLY A 284 4.69 3.72 5.74
C GLY A 284 5.15 3.35 4.33
N ASP A 285 4.22 2.87 3.54
CA ASP A 285 4.51 2.26 2.24
C ASP A 285 5.06 3.26 1.21
N VAL A 286 4.91 4.57 1.43
CA VAL A 286 5.44 5.61 0.52
C VAL A 286 6.97 5.64 0.48
N GLN A 287 7.63 5.12 1.52
CA GLN A 287 9.10 5.04 1.64
C GLN A 287 9.64 3.60 1.76
N ASN A 288 8.75 2.59 1.84
CA ASN A 288 9.18 1.19 1.97
C ASN A 288 8.81 0.37 0.74
N PRO A 289 9.77 0.13 -0.18
CA PRO A 289 9.50 -0.65 -1.40
C PRO A 289 9.36 -2.17 -1.14
N HIS A 290 9.74 -2.67 0.05
CA HIS A 290 9.88 -4.11 0.30
C HIS A 290 8.73 -4.68 1.13
N HIS A 291 8.43 -4.10 2.29
CA HIS A 291 7.52 -4.69 3.28
C HIS A 291 6.33 -3.78 3.54
N ARG A 292 5.23 -4.05 2.84
CA ARG A 292 3.96 -3.29 2.95
C ARG A 292 3.03 -4.01 3.90
N GLN A 293 3.23 -3.79 5.20
CA GLN A 293 2.41 -4.34 6.28
C GLN A 293 1.91 -3.22 7.18
N ALA A 294 0.65 -3.33 7.62
CA ALA A 294 0.01 -2.33 8.48
C ALA A 294 0.82 -2.04 9.75
N ILE A 295 1.38 -3.09 10.36
CA ILE A 295 2.19 -2.94 11.58
C ILE A 295 3.54 -2.26 11.32
N ILE A 296 4.17 -2.51 10.17
CA ILE A 296 5.42 -1.82 9.77
C ILE A 296 5.12 -0.36 9.45
N ALA A 297 4.00 -0.09 8.77
CA ALA A 297 3.55 1.27 8.50
C ALA A 297 3.28 2.03 9.80
N ALA A 298 2.57 1.42 10.76
CA ALA A 298 2.32 1.99 12.08
C ALA A 298 3.64 2.26 12.84
N GLY A 299 4.58 1.30 12.85
CA GLY A 299 5.89 1.46 13.48
C GLY A 299 6.70 2.61 12.90
N SER A 300 6.72 2.75 11.57
CA SER A 300 7.39 3.88 10.91
C SER A 300 6.68 5.21 11.18
N GLY A 301 5.36 5.23 11.31
CA GLY A 301 4.60 6.41 11.73
C GLY A 301 4.95 6.86 13.15
N CYS A 302 5.14 5.91 14.07
CA CYS A 302 5.65 6.20 15.40
C CYS A 302 7.04 6.84 15.33
N LEU A 303 7.97 6.26 14.58
CA LEU A 303 9.33 6.79 14.42
C LEU A 303 9.31 8.22 13.83
N ALA A 304 8.49 8.44 12.78
CA ALA A 304 8.36 9.77 12.18
C ALA A 304 7.85 10.83 13.15
N ALA A 305 6.91 10.45 14.02
CA ALA A 305 6.41 11.37 15.03
C ALA A 305 7.49 11.74 16.07
N LEU A 306 8.26 10.77 16.54
CA LEU A 306 9.35 11.00 17.49
C LEU A 306 10.45 11.91 16.88
N GLU A 307 10.85 11.64 15.65
CA GLU A 307 11.84 12.45 14.93
C GLU A 307 11.32 13.85 14.59
N CYS A 308 10.02 13.99 14.30
CA CYS A 308 9.35 15.27 14.10
C CYS A 308 9.30 16.07 15.40
N GLU A 309 8.98 15.44 16.52
CA GLU A 309 8.97 16.06 17.84
C GLU A 309 10.37 16.57 18.23
N GLU A 310 11.39 15.74 18.02
CA GLU A 310 12.79 16.15 18.23
C GLU A 310 13.15 17.38 17.40
N TYR A 311 12.78 17.39 16.11
CA TYR A 311 13.02 18.51 15.22
C TYR A 311 12.32 19.79 15.70
N LEU A 312 11.04 19.70 16.07
CA LEU A 312 10.24 20.85 16.53
C LEU A 312 10.74 21.40 17.88
N SER A 313 11.26 20.54 18.74
CA SER A 313 11.83 20.93 20.03
C SER A 313 13.20 21.62 19.91
N GLY A 314 13.86 21.47 18.76
CA GLY A 314 15.13 22.13 18.43
C GLY A 314 14.96 23.47 17.68
N LEU A 315 13.71 23.88 17.36
CA LEU A 315 13.41 25.17 16.75
C LEU A 315 13.18 26.27 17.79
#